data_2df144998b2179a6adb004e602392a91
#
_entry.id   2df144998b2179a6adb004e602392a91
#
_cell.length_a   1.000
_cell.length_b   1.000
_cell.length_c   1.000
_cell.angle_alpha   90.00
_cell.angle_beta   90.00
_cell.angle_gamma   90.00
#
_symmetry.space_group_name_H-M   'P 1'
#
loop_
_entity.id
_entity.type
_entity.pdbx_description
1 polymer ?
#
loop_
_entity_poly.entity_id
_entity_poly.type
_entity_poly.pdbx_seq_one_letter_code
_entity_poly.pdbx_strand_id
1 'polypeptide(L)'
;MLDPHRTNGTSGATIFSRIFESSREGISPELARYILGLGFATEDRLRMRELAAKNQRGDISPQELEELDHYITAGDILAIWQSKARLAWC
;
A
#
# COMPACT_ATOMS: atom_id res chain seq x y z
N MET A 1 -9.06 -14.97 20.77
CA MET A 1 -8.97 -14.63 20.23
C MET A 1 -8.84 -14.41 19.49
N LEU A 2 -8.90 -14.29 19.23
CA LEU A 2 -8.86 -14.04 18.33
C LEU A 2 -8.03 -13.67 17.87
N ASP A 3 -7.61 -14.02 17.41
CA ASP A 3 -6.92 -13.56 16.79
C ASP A 3 -7.34 -12.76 16.14
N PRO A 4 -7.24 -12.19 16.31
CA PRO A 4 -7.74 -11.31 15.69
C PRO A 4 -7.25 -11.07 14.49
N HIS A 5 -6.61 -11.29 14.13
CA HIS A 5 -6.31 -10.96 12.96
C HIS A 5 -6.67 -11.78 12.12
N ARG A 6 -7.07 -12.37 12.47
CA ARG A 6 -7.46 -12.95 11.68
C ARG A 6 -8.48 -12.68 11.40
N THR A 7 -8.70 -12.21 11.57
CA THR A 7 -9.65 -12.07 11.42
C THR A 7 -10.22 -11.65 10.51
N ASN A 8 -10.49 -12.00 10.06
CA ASN A 8 -11.26 -11.82 9.19
C ASN A 8 -10.99 -10.91 8.24
N GLY A 9 -9.99 -10.80 7.73
CA GLY A 9 -9.70 -9.99 6.61
C GLY A 9 -9.63 -8.53 6.87
N THR A 10 -9.72 -8.13 8.10
CA THR A 10 -9.60 -6.72 8.41
C THR A 10 -8.13 -6.39 8.53
N SER A 11 -7.60 -5.78 7.50
CA SER A 11 -6.22 -5.38 7.46
C SER A 11 -6.09 -3.89 7.71
N GLY A 12 -4.87 -3.44 7.92
CA GLY A 12 -4.61 -2.01 8.05
C GLY A 12 -5.04 -1.25 6.80
N ALA A 13 -4.82 -1.84 5.64
CA ALA A 13 -5.22 -1.19 4.40
C ALA A 13 -6.74 -1.07 4.30
N THR A 14 -7.47 -2.08 4.77
CA THR A 14 -8.93 -2.04 4.76
C THR A 14 -9.45 -0.96 5.70
N ILE A 15 -8.88 -0.89 6.90
CA ILE A 15 -9.27 0.13 7.86
C ILE A 15 -8.98 1.51 7.30
N PHE A 16 -7.82 1.69 6.71
CA PHE A 16 -7.42 2.96 6.16
C PHE A 16 -8.34 3.38 5.02
N SER A 17 -8.77 2.43 4.21
CA SER A 17 -9.70 2.70 3.14
C SER A 17 -11.02 3.25 3.68
N ARG A 18 -11.50 2.69 4.79
CA ARG A 18 -12.72 3.19 5.40
C ARG A 18 -12.56 4.61 5.89
N ILE A 19 -11.44 4.90 6.53
CA ILE A 19 -11.17 6.25 7.01
C ILE A 19 -11.16 7.22 5.84
N PHE A 20 -10.47 6.84 4.79
CA PHE A 20 -10.34 7.70 3.62
C PHE A 20 -11.68 7.92 2.95
N GLU A 21 -12.49 6.87 2.91
CA GLU A 21 -13.79 6.96 2.28
C GLU A 21 -14.71 7.92 3.02
N SER A 22 -14.63 7.91 4.35
CA SER A 22 -15.51 8.78 5.13
C SER A 22 -15.12 10.25 5.01
N SER A 23 -13.90 10.54 4.55
CA SER A 23 -13.44 11.91 4.42
C SER A 23 -13.16 12.30 2.97
N ARG A 24 -13.68 11.54 2.03
CA ARG A 24 -13.36 11.77 0.62
C ARG A 24 -13.78 13.13 0.11
N GLU A 25 -14.78 13.74 0.74
CA GLU A 25 -15.24 15.05 0.30
C GLU A 25 -14.23 16.13 0.60
N GLY A 26 -13.24 15.83 1.44
CA GLY A 26 -12.20 16.79 1.76
C GLY A 26 -11.05 16.81 0.76
N ILE A 27 -11.10 15.99 -0.26
CA ILE A 27 -10.00 15.90 -1.21
C ILE A 27 -10.20 16.91 -2.31
N SER A 28 -9.33 17.91 -2.37
CA SER A 28 -9.35 18.89 -3.44
C SER A 28 -8.76 18.31 -4.71
N PRO A 29 -9.10 18.86 -5.88
CA PRO A 29 -8.48 18.39 -7.11
C PRO A 29 -6.96 18.53 -7.11
N GLU A 30 -6.43 19.57 -6.48
CA GLU A 30 -4.99 19.75 -6.40
C GLU A 30 -4.34 18.66 -5.58
N LEU A 31 -4.93 18.30 -4.45
CA LEU A 31 -4.40 17.22 -3.62
C LEU A 31 -4.53 15.89 -4.36
N ALA A 32 -5.63 15.69 -5.07
CA ALA A 32 -5.82 14.46 -5.82
C ALA A 32 -4.72 14.29 -6.87
N ARG A 33 -4.39 15.37 -7.55
CA ARG A 33 -3.33 15.32 -8.56
C ARG A 33 -2.00 14.98 -7.93
N TYR A 34 -1.72 15.56 -6.76
CA TYR A 34 -0.49 15.28 -6.05
C TYR A 34 -0.40 13.81 -5.68
N ILE A 35 -1.48 13.26 -5.14
CA ILE A 35 -1.52 11.86 -4.75
C ILE A 35 -1.30 10.94 -5.95
N LEU A 36 -1.90 11.28 -7.08
CA LEU A 36 -1.76 10.46 -8.28
C LEU A 36 -0.33 10.42 -8.79
N GLY A 37 0.47 11.43 -8.44
CA GLY A 37 1.86 11.47 -8.85
C GLY A 37 2.82 10.78 -7.89
N LEU A 38 2.32 10.30 -6.75
CA LEU A 38 3.19 9.65 -5.77
C LEU A 38 3.60 8.26 -6.25
N GLY A 39 4.76 7.84 -5.79
CA GLY A 39 5.24 6.51 -6.08
C GLY A 39 6.45 6.21 -5.22
N PHE A 40 6.96 5.00 -5.35
CA PHE A 40 8.15 4.61 -4.61
C PHE A 40 9.37 5.29 -5.18
N ALA A 41 10.31 5.62 -4.31
CA ALA A 41 11.61 6.12 -4.75
C ALA A 41 12.31 5.03 -5.57
N THR A 42 13.26 5.47 -6.39
CA THR A 42 13.96 4.55 -7.27
C THR A 42 14.66 3.44 -6.50
N GLU A 43 15.34 3.78 -5.41
CA GLU A 43 16.03 2.74 -4.64
C GLU A 43 15.05 1.77 -4.01
N ASP A 44 13.87 2.22 -3.64
CA ASP A 44 12.86 1.31 -3.11
C ASP A 44 12.35 0.38 -4.19
N ARG A 45 12.15 0.88 -5.39
CA ARG A 45 11.72 0.02 -6.50
C ARG A 45 12.76 -1.04 -6.82
N LEU A 46 14.03 -0.66 -6.77
CA LEU A 46 15.09 -1.63 -7.00
C LEU A 46 15.13 -2.68 -5.91
N ARG A 47 14.97 -2.24 -4.66
CA ARG A 47 14.95 -3.16 -3.54
C ARG A 47 13.78 -4.12 -3.61
N MET A 48 12.60 -3.61 -3.95
CA MET A 48 11.43 -4.46 -4.10
C MET A 48 11.65 -5.53 -5.16
N ARG A 49 12.27 -5.13 -6.27
CA ARG A 49 12.55 -6.07 -7.35
C ARG A 49 13.53 -7.15 -6.91
N GLU A 50 14.54 -6.75 -6.15
CA GLU A 50 15.51 -7.69 -5.62
C GLU A 50 14.85 -8.69 -4.67
N LEU A 51 14.02 -8.18 -3.76
CA LEU A 51 13.32 -9.03 -2.80
C LEU A 51 12.35 -9.98 -3.49
N ALA A 52 11.66 -9.49 -4.50
CA ALA A 52 10.73 -10.33 -5.25
C ALA A 52 11.48 -11.45 -5.97
N ALA A 53 12.64 -11.15 -6.53
CA ALA A 53 13.44 -12.15 -7.19
C ALA A 53 13.92 -13.23 -6.21
N LYS A 54 14.36 -12.80 -5.03
CA LYS A 54 14.80 -13.74 -4.01
C LYS A 54 13.65 -14.63 -3.55
N ASN A 55 12.47 -14.04 -3.40
CA ASN A 55 11.30 -14.80 -3.00
C ASN A 55 10.95 -15.84 -4.05
N GLN A 56 11.06 -15.47 -5.31
CA GLN A 56 10.75 -16.37 -6.40
C GLN A 56 11.71 -17.53 -6.47
N ARG A 57 12.99 -17.27 -6.16
CA ARG A 57 14.01 -18.31 -6.16
C ARG A 57 13.97 -19.17 -4.90
N GLY A 58 13.25 -18.73 -3.87
CA GLY A 58 13.17 -19.47 -2.63
C GLY A 58 14.36 -19.27 -1.71
N ASP A 59 15.15 -18.21 -1.92
CA ASP A 59 16.31 -17.95 -1.06
C ASP A 59 16.20 -16.63 -0.32
N ILE A 60 14.99 -16.17 -0.07
CA ILE A 60 14.76 -14.96 0.72
C ILE A 60 14.81 -15.32 2.21
N SER A 61 15.47 -14.47 3.00
CA SER A 61 15.56 -14.69 4.44
C SER A 61 14.26 -14.23 5.11
N PRO A 62 14.03 -14.67 6.37
CA PRO A 62 12.83 -14.22 7.08
C PRO A 62 12.77 -12.70 7.26
N GLN A 63 13.92 -12.05 7.49
CA GLN A 63 13.94 -10.60 7.61
C GLN A 63 13.62 -9.93 6.26
N GLU A 64 14.15 -10.52 5.19
CA GLU A 64 13.86 -9.97 3.87
C GLU A 64 12.43 -10.17 3.47
N LEU A 65 11.84 -11.29 3.88
CA LEU A 65 10.43 -11.54 3.62
C LEU A 65 9.56 -10.53 4.33
N GLU A 66 9.93 -10.19 5.56
CA GLU A 66 9.22 -9.18 6.32
C GLU A 66 9.36 -7.82 5.65
N GLU A 67 10.55 -7.51 5.16
CA GLU A 67 10.77 -6.26 4.44
C GLU A 67 9.89 -6.19 3.19
N LEU A 68 9.84 -7.28 2.44
CA LEU A 68 8.99 -7.34 1.25
C LEU A 68 7.53 -7.12 1.61
N ASP A 69 7.10 -7.69 2.72
CA ASP A 69 5.72 -7.53 3.17
C ASP A 69 5.40 -6.07 3.48
N HIS A 70 6.36 -5.36 4.06
CA HIS A 70 6.18 -3.93 4.31
C HIS A 70 6.00 -3.15 3.01
N TYR A 71 6.76 -3.49 1.99
CA TYR A 71 6.60 -2.83 0.69
C TYR A 71 5.24 -3.13 0.08
N ILE A 72 4.78 -4.37 0.22
CA ILE A 72 3.46 -4.74 -0.30
C ILE A 72 2.37 -3.93 0.40
N THR A 73 2.47 -3.82 1.72
CA THR A 73 1.49 -3.04 2.48
C THR A 73 1.51 -1.58 2.07
N ALA A 74 2.70 -1.01 1.92
CA ALA A 74 2.81 0.38 1.49
C ALA A 74 2.22 0.59 0.11
N GLY A 75 2.44 -0.37 -0.79
CA GLY A 75 1.87 -0.30 -2.12
C GLY A 75 0.36 -0.38 -2.12
N ASP A 76 -0.19 -1.22 -1.25
CA ASP A 76 -1.63 -1.34 -1.12
C ASP A 76 -2.25 -0.03 -0.63
N ILE A 77 -1.63 0.60 0.35
CA ILE A 77 -2.12 1.87 0.87
C ILE A 77 -2.05 2.93 -0.22
N LEU A 78 -0.95 2.99 -0.94
CA LEU A 78 -0.80 3.94 -2.02
C LEU A 78 -1.86 3.73 -3.10
N ALA A 79 -2.12 2.48 -3.44
CA ALA A 79 -3.11 2.15 -4.46
C ALA A 79 -4.51 2.60 -4.03
N ILE A 80 -4.83 2.44 -2.74
CA ILE A 80 -6.11 2.87 -2.21
C ILE A 80 -6.23 4.39 -2.32
N TRP A 81 -5.18 5.11 -1.92
CA TRP A 81 -5.19 6.56 -2.01
C TRP A 81 -5.35 7.04 -3.44
N GLN A 82 -4.62 6.40 -4.36
CA GLN A 82 -4.67 6.81 -5.76
C GLN A 82 -6.01 6.51 -6.39
N SER A 83 -6.64 5.42 -5.95
CA SER A 83 -7.99 5.09 -6.42
C SER A 83 -8.98 6.17 -6.01
N LYS A 84 -8.90 6.62 -4.76
CA LYS A 84 -9.80 7.68 -4.29
C LYS A 84 -9.47 9.02 -4.94
N ALA A 85 -8.19 9.29 -5.12
CA ALA A 85 -7.77 10.53 -5.77
C ALA A 85 -8.27 10.60 -7.21
N ARG A 86 -8.28 9.45 -7.89
CA ARG A 86 -8.77 9.39 -9.26
C ARG A 86 -10.25 9.78 -9.32
N LEU A 87 -11.03 9.32 -8.36
CA LEU A 87 -12.44 9.69 -8.29
C LEU A 87 -12.62 11.19 -8.02
N ALA A 88 -11.78 11.74 -7.15
CA ALA A 88 -11.88 13.15 -6.83
C ALA A 88 -11.43 14.03 -7.99
N TRP A 89 -10.45 13.55 -8.77
CA TRP A 89 -9.93 14.31 -9.90
C TRP A 89 -10.91 14.37 -11.07
N CYS A 90 -11.56 13.23 -11.32
CA CYS A 90 -12.55 13.16 -12.37
C CYS A 90 -13.87 13.72 -11.89
#